data_b98113532602f734ffe215fb2d3f6f09
#
_entry.id   b98113532602f734ffe215fb2d3f6f09
#
_cell.length_a   1.000
_cell.length_b   1.000
_cell.length_c   1.000
_cell.angle_alpha   90.00
_cell.angle_beta   90.00
_cell.angle_gamma   90.00
#
_symmetry.space_group_name_H-M   'P 1'
#
loop_
_entity.id
_entity.type
_entity.pdbx_description
1 polymer ?
#
loop_
_entity_poly.entity_id
_entity_poly.type
_entity_poly.pdbx_seq_one_letter_code
_entity_poly.pdbx_strand_id
1 'polypeptide(L)'
;MLWRSILSLLEVRSYKWRVACVFTDIVRTGGTSACVAAGRLAKANPGLQILLVEHGPNNLGNPTVVTPALYMSHLAPTSKTAKFWQANKSSALNGRSPIVPTAQILGGGSSINFLMYTRASASDFDDWKTPGWSSTDLLPLLRKMETYHLAPGRETHGYNGPLNVSYSDTFVEVAKQYLDVA
;
A
#
# COMPACT_ATOMS: atom_id res chain seq x y z
N MET A 1 -6.54 21.43 -27.43
CA MET A 1 -5.57 20.74 -28.28
C MET A 1 -4.54 19.92 -27.49
N LEU A 2 -4.16 20.32 -26.29
CA LEU A 2 -3.20 19.58 -25.42
C LEU A 2 -3.68 18.19 -24.95
N TRP A 3 -4.97 18.00 -24.72
CA TRP A 3 -5.54 16.73 -24.24
C TRP A 3 -5.41 15.54 -25.20
N ARG A 4 -5.42 15.78 -26.49
CA ARG A 4 -5.22 14.71 -27.49
C ARG A 4 -3.79 14.17 -27.54
N SER A 5 -2.80 15.01 -27.26
CA SER A 5 -1.39 14.59 -27.25
C SER A 5 -1.01 13.77 -26.03
N ILE A 6 -1.65 14.00 -24.87
CA ILE A 6 -1.43 13.22 -23.64
C ILE A 6 -2.03 11.81 -23.77
N LEU A 7 -3.18 11.68 -24.42
CA LEU A 7 -3.80 10.36 -24.65
C LEU A 7 -3.06 9.52 -25.68
N SER A 8 -2.37 10.12 -26.65
CA SER A 8 -1.58 9.39 -27.67
C SER A 8 -0.26 8.81 -27.10
N LEU A 9 0.30 9.38 -26.06
CA LEU A 9 1.47 8.84 -25.35
C LEU A 9 1.14 7.64 -24.46
N LEU A 10 -0.15 7.36 -24.21
CA LEU A 10 -0.65 6.26 -23.41
C LEU A 10 -1.01 5.00 -24.22
N GLU A 11 -0.77 5.00 -25.54
CA GLU A 11 -0.92 3.81 -26.39
C GLU A 11 0.28 2.87 -26.29
N VAL A 12 0.40 2.20 -25.14
CA VAL A 12 1.17 0.95 -25.08
C VAL A 12 0.24 -0.17 -25.58
N ARG A 13 0.47 -0.58 -26.83
CA ARG A 13 -0.19 -1.73 -27.44
C ARG A 13 -0.02 -2.96 -26.56
N SER A 14 -1.11 -3.62 -26.24
CA SER A 14 -1.28 -5.01 -25.81
C SER A 14 -1.57 -5.37 -24.35
N TYR A 15 -1.63 -4.46 -23.37
CA TYR A 15 -2.19 -4.84 -22.08
C TYR A 15 -3.20 -3.80 -21.55
N LYS A 16 -4.42 -4.25 -21.23
CA LYS A 16 -5.56 -3.45 -20.75
C LYS A 16 -5.36 -2.87 -19.32
N TRP A 17 -4.18 -2.37 -19.00
CA TRP A 17 -3.86 -1.81 -17.69
C TRP A 17 -3.42 -0.36 -17.87
N ARG A 18 -4.35 0.56 -17.59
CA ARG A 18 -4.05 1.98 -17.60
C ARG A 18 -4.27 2.54 -16.21
N VAL A 19 -3.21 2.59 -15.43
CA VAL A 19 -3.19 3.31 -14.18
C VAL A 19 -1.98 4.24 -14.20
N ALA A 20 -2.22 5.52 -14.27
CA ALA A 20 -1.15 6.49 -14.30
C ALA A 20 -1.49 7.74 -13.51
N CYS A 21 -0.54 8.19 -12.72
CA CYS A 21 -0.52 9.51 -12.13
C CYS A 21 0.28 10.40 -13.07
N VAL A 22 -0.34 11.37 -13.70
CA VAL A 22 0.32 12.29 -14.61
C VAL A 22 0.62 13.59 -13.86
N PHE A 23 1.87 13.80 -13.54
CA PHE A 23 2.40 15.13 -13.31
C PHE A 23 2.70 15.74 -14.70
N THR A 24 2.93 17.02 -14.79
CA THR A 24 3.41 17.64 -16.03
C THR A 24 4.61 16.92 -16.64
N ASP A 25 5.34 16.11 -15.86
CA ASP A 25 6.54 15.38 -16.30
C ASP A 25 6.66 13.92 -15.78
N ILE A 26 5.71 13.36 -14.99
CA ILE A 26 5.84 12.02 -14.40
C ILE A 26 4.50 11.27 -14.40
N VAL A 27 4.50 10.05 -14.93
CA VAL A 27 3.35 9.12 -14.90
C VAL A 27 3.47 8.19 -13.70
N ARG A 28 2.42 8.10 -12.86
CA ARG A 28 2.37 7.21 -11.68
C ARG A 28 0.99 6.56 -11.55
N THR A 29 0.94 5.46 -10.78
CA THR A 29 -0.30 4.72 -10.52
C THR A 29 -1.01 5.22 -9.25
N GLY A 30 -2.30 4.94 -9.07
CA GLY A 30 -3.08 5.29 -7.87
C GLY A 30 -2.82 4.42 -6.63
N GLY A 31 -1.74 3.61 -6.60
CA GLY A 31 -1.38 2.76 -5.47
C GLY A 31 -0.81 3.53 -4.27
N THR A 32 -0.50 2.81 -3.19
CA THR A 32 0.00 3.35 -1.91
C THR A 32 1.16 4.33 -2.08
N SER A 33 2.23 3.90 -2.73
CA SER A 33 3.45 4.72 -2.92
C SER A 33 3.19 5.96 -3.79
N ALA A 34 2.36 5.82 -4.82
CA ALA A 34 2.01 6.93 -5.71
C ALA A 34 1.17 7.98 -4.97
N CYS A 35 0.22 7.57 -4.14
CA CYS A 35 -0.58 8.49 -3.33
C CYS A 35 0.28 9.26 -2.33
N VAL A 36 1.24 8.61 -1.67
CA VAL A 36 2.19 9.27 -0.76
C VAL A 36 3.06 10.26 -1.53
N ALA A 37 3.62 9.87 -2.67
CA ALA A 37 4.46 10.74 -3.48
C ALA A 37 3.68 11.95 -4.00
N ALA A 38 2.46 11.73 -4.54
CA ALA A 38 1.60 12.80 -5.03
C ALA A 38 1.22 13.79 -3.93
N GLY A 39 0.82 13.30 -2.76
CA GLY A 39 0.48 14.15 -1.61
C GLY A 39 1.67 14.98 -1.11
N ARG A 40 2.87 14.39 -1.07
CA ARG A 40 4.08 15.12 -0.68
C ARG A 40 4.49 16.18 -1.69
N LEU A 41 4.39 15.87 -2.98
CA LEU A 41 4.69 16.82 -4.05
C LEU A 41 3.70 17.98 -4.08
N ALA A 42 2.40 17.71 -3.96
CA ALA A 42 1.38 18.73 -3.87
C ALA A 42 1.59 19.68 -2.66
N LYS A 43 2.01 19.11 -1.53
CA LYS A 43 2.36 19.90 -0.34
C LYS A 43 3.62 20.74 -0.54
N ALA A 44 4.63 20.21 -1.22
CA ALA A 44 5.90 20.91 -1.47
C ALA A 44 5.77 22.02 -2.51
N ASN A 45 4.91 21.84 -3.50
CA ASN A 45 4.63 22.83 -4.54
C ASN A 45 3.14 22.85 -4.89
N PRO A 46 2.34 23.73 -4.23
CA PRO A 46 0.90 23.86 -4.47
C PRO A 46 0.50 24.26 -5.89
N GLY A 47 1.44 24.78 -6.68
CA GLY A 47 1.21 25.12 -8.09
C GLY A 47 1.25 23.93 -9.06
N LEU A 48 1.66 22.74 -8.57
CA LEU A 48 1.68 21.55 -9.40
C LEU A 48 0.28 21.03 -9.70
N GLN A 49 0.04 20.74 -10.97
CA GLN A 49 -1.17 20.02 -11.40
C GLN A 49 -0.88 18.52 -11.44
N ILE A 50 -1.52 17.77 -10.56
CA ILE A 50 -1.30 16.34 -10.39
C ILE A 50 -2.55 15.58 -10.82
N LEU A 51 -2.42 14.71 -11.83
CA LEU A 51 -3.48 13.80 -12.23
C LEU A 51 -3.17 12.38 -11.73
N LEU A 52 -4.03 11.87 -10.86
CA LEU A 52 -3.99 10.50 -10.38
C LEU A 52 -5.00 9.66 -11.16
N VAL A 53 -4.52 8.64 -11.87
CA VAL A 53 -5.37 7.76 -12.67
C VAL A 53 -5.36 6.37 -12.04
N GLU A 54 -6.53 5.90 -11.60
CA GLU A 54 -6.73 4.58 -10.98
C GLU A 54 -7.75 3.78 -11.78
N HIS A 55 -7.46 2.50 -12.00
CA HIS A 55 -8.37 1.59 -12.71
C HIS A 55 -9.53 1.14 -11.81
N GLY A 56 -9.26 0.99 -10.52
CA GLY A 56 -10.25 0.56 -9.53
C GLY A 56 -11.13 1.71 -9.03
N PRO A 57 -12.07 1.41 -8.13
CA PRO A 57 -12.95 2.41 -7.56
C PRO A 57 -12.21 3.40 -6.65
N ASN A 58 -12.86 4.53 -6.37
CA ASN A 58 -12.43 5.43 -5.32
C ASN A 58 -12.60 4.76 -3.95
N ASN A 59 -11.63 4.96 -3.06
CA ASN A 59 -11.68 4.43 -1.69
C ASN A 59 -12.48 5.33 -0.72
N LEU A 60 -12.67 6.61 -1.06
CA LEU A 60 -13.39 7.55 -0.20
C LEU A 60 -14.86 7.15 -0.02
N GLY A 61 -15.27 6.96 1.24
CA GLY A 61 -16.64 6.59 1.57
C GLY A 61 -17.06 5.19 1.09
N ASN A 62 -16.14 4.39 0.56
CA ASN A 62 -16.43 3.02 0.17
C ASN A 62 -16.67 2.16 1.43
N PRO A 63 -17.88 1.59 1.64
CA PRO A 63 -18.21 0.86 2.86
C PRO A 63 -17.26 -0.30 3.15
N THR A 64 -16.77 -1.00 2.12
CA THR A 64 -15.85 -2.13 2.29
C THR A 64 -14.45 -1.71 2.75
N VAL A 65 -14.10 -0.45 2.57
CA VAL A 65 -12.82 0.13 3.00
C VAL A 65 -12.93 0.75 4.40
N VAL A 66 -14.01 1.52 4.63
CA VAL A 66 -14.15 2.30 5.87
C VAL A 66 -14.76 1.52 7.03
N THR A 67 -15.31 0.33 6.76
CA THR A 67 -15.94 -0.52 7.79
C THR A 67 -15.07 -1.77 8.02
N PRO A 68 -14.34 -1.85 9.14
CA PRO A 68 -13.41 -2.96 9.41
C PRO A 68 -14.05 -4.35 9.27
N ALA A 69 -15.29 -4.53 9.74
CA ALA A 69 -16.00 -5.81 9.65
C ALA A 69 -16.22 -6.33 8.21
N LEU A 70 -16.08 -5.47 7.20
CA LEU A 70 -16.30 -5.83 5.79
C LEU A 70 -15.00 -6.17 5.04
N TYR A 71 -13.84 -6.16 5.68
CA TYR A 71 -12.55 -6.35 5.00
C TYR A 71 -12.44 -7.67 4.23
N MET A 72 -13.07 -8.73 4.72
CA MET A 72 -13.06 -10.04 4.03
C MET A 72 -13.78 -10.00 2.67
N SER A 73 -14.67 -9.04 2.44
CA SER A 73 -15.34 -8.89 1.15
C SER A 73 -14.39 -8.57 -0.01
N HIS A 74 -13.21 -8.02 0.29
CA HIS A 74 -12.17 -7.79 -0.73
C HIS A 74 -11.63 -9.09 -1.32
N LEU A 75 -11.71 -10.21 -0.61
CA LEU A 75 -11.28 -11.54 -1.09
C LEU A 75 -12.37 -12.30 -1.85
N ALA A 76 -13.57 -11.75 -1.94
CA ALA A 76 -14.62 -12.40 -2.73
C ALA A 76 -14.24 -12.42 -4.22
N PRO A 77 -14.52 -13.51 -4.96
CA PRO A 77 -14.23 -13.60 -6.41
C PRO A 77 -14.89 -12.49 -7.24
N THR A 78 -15.99 -11.92 -6.74
CA THR A 78 -16.73 -10.82 -7.36
C THR A 78 -16.26 -9.44 -6.93
N SER A 79 -15.19 -9.35 -6.13
CA SER A 79 -14.64 -8.08 -5.64
C SER A 79 -14.26 -7.17 -6.79
N LYS A 80 -14.60 -5.88 -6.64
CA LYS A 80 -14.18 -4.82 -7.56
C LYS A 80 -12.94 -4.06 -7.05
N THR A 81 -12.51 -4.37 -5.83
CA THR A 81 -11.39 -3.70 -5.14
C THR A 81 -10.11 -4.52 -5.14
N ALA A 82 -10.21 -5.79 -5.54
CA ALA A 82 -9.08 -6.68 -5.71
C ALA A 82 -9.17 -7.43 -7.03
N LYS A 83 -8.01 -7.80 -7.57
CA LYS A 83 -7.87 -8.67 -8.74
C LYS A 83 -7.08 -9.90 -8.36
N PHE A 84 -7.53 -11.04 -8.85
CA PHE A 84 -6.92 -12.34 -8.58
C PHE A 84 -6.16 -12.80 -9.82
N TRP A 85 -4.87 -13.05 -9.65
CA TRP A 85 -3.99 -13.51 -10.70
C TRP A 85 -3.60 -14.96 -10.44
N GLN A 86 -3.69 -15.79 -11.45
CA GLN A 86 -3.10 -17.12 -11.40
C GLN A 86 -1.63 -17.04 -11.79
N ALA A 87 -0.74 -17.33 -10.85
CA ALA A 87 0.69 -17.38 -11.10
C ALA A 87 1.07 -18.63 -11.91
N ASN A 88 2.27 -18.64 -12.46
CA ASN A 88 2.80 -19.84 -13.11
C ASN A 88 3.02 -20.96 -12.11
N LYS A 89 2.96 -22.20 -12.60
CA LYS A 89 3.32 -23.37 -11.81
C LYS A 89 4.77 -23.26 -11.32
N SER A 90 5.01 -23.66 -10.07
CA SER A 90 6.34 -23.65 -9.47
C SER A 90 6.69 -25.00 -8.88
N SER A 91 7.89 -25.49 -9.14
CA SER A 91 8.41 -26.72 -8.52
C SER A 91 8.54 -26.60 -7.00
N ALA A 92 8.87 -25.40 -6.48
CA ALA A 92 8.92 -25.13 -5.04
C ALA A 92 7.56 -25.24 -4.36
N LEU A 93 6.45 -25.25 -5.13
CA LEU A 93 5.08 -25.41 -4.67
C LEU A 93 4.48 -26.74 -5.12
N ASN A 94 5.28 -27.76 -5.35
CA ASN A 94 4.85 -29.08 -5.86
C ASN A 94 4.03 -28.99 -7.15
N GLY A 95 4.42 -28.11 -8.07
CA GLY A 95 3.76 -27.91 -9.34
C GLY A 95 2.44 -27.12 -9.26
N ARG A 96 2.09 -26.57 -8.10
CA ARG A 96 0.88 -25.75 -7.94
C ARG A 96 1.03 -24.38 -8.57
N SER A 97 -0.08 -23.84 -9.00
CA SER A 97 -0.25 -22.49 -9.55
C SER A 97 -1.04 -21.65 -8.53
N PRO A 98 -0.38 -20.87 -7.66
CA PRO A 98 -1.07 -20.10 -6.64
C PRO A 98 -1.90 -18.97 -7.24
N ILE A 99 -2.96 -18.58 -6.54
CA ILE A 99 -3.71 -17.36 -6.82
C ILE A 99 -3.12 -16.23 -5.98
N VAL A 100 -2.76 -15.13 -6.64
CA VAL A 100 -2.18 -13.95 -6.00
C VAL A 100 -3.17 -12.78 -6.10
N PRO A 101 -3.78 -12.37 -4.99
CA PRO A 101 -4.63 -11.18 -4.97
C PRO A 101 -3.77 -9.92 -5.04
N THR A 102 -4.22 -8.96 -5.82
CA THR A 102 -3.63 -7.61 -5.88
C THR A 102 -4.72 -6.56 -5.72
N ALA A 103 -4.41 -5.46 -5.05
CA ALA A 103 -5.35 -4.36 -4.91
C ALA A 103 -5.62 -3.69 -6.26
N GLN A 104 -6.87 -3.34 -6.49
CA GLN A 104 -7.37 -2.59 -7.64
C GLN A 104 -8.33 -1.52 -7.13
N ILE A 105 -7.77 -0.50 -6.48
CA ILE A 105 -8.51 0.58 -5.81
C ILE A 105 -7.57 1.75 -5.56
N LEU A 106 -8.09 2.97 -5.48
CA LEU A 106 -7.31 4.13 -5.07
C LEU A 106 -6.68 3.89 -3.67
N GLY A 107 -5.41 4.21 -3.51
CA GLY A 107 -4.61 3.87 -2.32
C GLY A 107 -3.97 2.48 -2.38
N GLY A 108 -4.35 1.65 -3.36
CA GLY A 108 -3.76 0.32 -3.55
C GLY A 108 -3.95 -0.60 -2.35
N GLY A 109 -2.90 -1.37 -2.02
CA GLY A 109 -2.92 -2.33 -0.92
C GLY A 109 -3.22 -1.70 0.45
N SER A 110 -2.86 -0.43 0.67
CA SER A 110 -3.14 0.25 1.94
C SER A 110 -4.64 0.53 2.16
N SER A 111 -5.47 0.46 1.12
CA SER A 111 -6.92 0.59 1.24
C SER A 111 -7.63 -0.72 1.58
N ILE A 112 -6.96 -1.88 1.44
CA ILE A 112 -7.58 -3.21 1.63
C ILE A 112 -6.70 -4.19 2.41
N ASN A 113 -5.74 -3.72 3.21
CA ASN A 113 -4.73 -4.48 3.93
C ASN A 113 -5.23 -5.11 5.24
N PHE A 114 -6.53 -5.18 5.48
CA PHE A 114 -7.14 -5.72 6.70
C PHE A 114 -6.74 -4.99 7.99
N LEU A 115 -6.33 -3.73 7.89
CA LEU A 115 -5.80 -2.91 8.98
C LEU A 115 -4.51 -3.48 9.61
N MET A 116 -3.88 -4.44 8.97
CA MET A 116 -2.59 -4.96 9.41
C MET A 116 -1.46 -3.98 9.09
N TYR A 117 -0.67 -3.67 10.11
CA TYR A 117 0.52 -2.87 9.99
C TYR A 117 1.70 -3.62 10.58
N THR A 118 2.69 -3.89 9.75
CA THR A 118 3.96 -4.48 10.15
C THR A 118 5.11 -3.72 9.51
N ARG A 119 6.29 -3.82 10.10
CA ARG A 119 7.54 -3.38 9.49
C ARG A 119 8.41 -4.58 9.19
N ALA A 120 9.19 -4.48 8.14
CA ALA A 120 10.27 -5.42 7.89
C ALA A 120 11.31 -5.34 9.02
N SER A 121 12.05 -6.43 9.25
CA SER A 121 13.18 -6.44 10.18
C SER A 121 14.34 -5.61 9.63
N ALA A 122 15.28 -5.24 10.49
CA ALA A 122 16.47 -4.50 10.06
C ALA A 122 17.24 -5.24 8.96
N SER A 123 17.40 -6.57 9.11
CA SER A 123 18.08 -7.42 8.14
C SER A 123 17.45 -7.39 6.75
N ASP A 124 16.11 -7.29 6.65
CA ASP A 124 15.42 -7.26 5.36
C ASP A 124 15.81 -6.03 4.54
N PHE A 125 16.06 -4.89 5.18
CA PHE A 125 16.56 -3.69 4.53
C PHE A 125 18.06 -3.76 4.23
N ASP A 126 18.85 -4.25 5.19
CA ASP A 126 20.30 -4.30 5.11
C ASP A 126 20.77 -5.28 4.02
N ASP A 127 20.01 -6.35 3.78
CA ASP A 127 20.28 -7.33 2.73
C ASP A 127 20.17 -6.76 1.30
N TRP A 128 19.53 -5.61 1.12
CA TRP A 128 19.53 -4.93 -0.18
C TRP A 128 20.89 -4.38 -0.57
N LYS A 129 21.79 -4.19 0.39
CA LYS A 129 23.18 -3.72 0.19
C LYS A 129 23.28 -2.47 -0.70
N THR A 130 22.28 -1.60 -0.61
CA THR A 130 22.13 -0.42 -1.45
C THR A 130 22.32 0.84 -0.59
N PRO A 131 23.26 1.75 -0.93
CA PRO A 131 23.47 2.99 -0.19
C PRO A 131 22.19 3.81 -0.04
N GLY A 132 21.89 4.30 1.16
CA GLY A 132 20.69 5.06 1.48
C GLY A 132 19.42 4.22 1.70
N TRP A 133 19.55 2.88 1.70
CA TRP A 133 18.44 1.95 1.89
C TRP A 133 18.65 0.98 3.06
N SER A 134 19.65 1.22 3.89
CA SER A 134 19.85 0.43 5.09
C SER A 134 18.74 0.66 6.12
N SER A 135 18.62 -0.23 7.08
CA SER A 135 17.68 -0.09 8.19
C SER A 135 17.87 1.21 8.95
N THR A 136 19.11 1.65 9.14
CA THR A 136 19.45 2.93 9.78
C THR A 136 19.05 4.14 8.95
N ASP A 137 19.17 4.07 7.62
CA ASP A 137 18.75 5.13 6.71
C ASP A 137 17.21 5.26 6.66
N LEU A 138 16.51 4.13 6.70
CA LEU A 138 15.05 4.08 6.53
C LEU A 138 14.28 4.29 7.83
N LEU A 139 14.84 3.97 8.99
CA LEU A 139 14.18 4.09 10.29
C LEU A 139 13.61 5.50 10.55
N PRO A 140 14.32 6.60 10.29
CA PRO A 140 13.78 7.95 10.44
C PRO A 140 12.55 8.21 9.55
N LEU A 141 12.50 7.62 8.36
CA LEU A 141 11.38 7.75 7.43
C LEU A 141 10.17 6.92 7.90
N LEU A 142 10.41 5.72 8.41
CA LEU A 142 9.39 4.85 9.00
C LEU A 142 8.77 5.52 10.24
N ARG A 143 9.58 6.10 11.12
CA ARG A 143 9.12 6.87 12.28
C ARG A 143 8.26 8.08 11.89
N LYS A 144 8.62 8.74 10.79
CA LYS A 144 7.88 9.91 10.29
C LYS A 144 6.48 9.57 9.78
N MET A 145 6.23 8.31 9.44
CA MET A 145 4.93 7.87 8.91
C MET A 145 3.88 7.65 9.97
N GLU A 146 4.25 7.34 11.21
CA GLU A 146 3.31 6.83 12.21
C GLU A 146 3.15 7.71 13.44
N THR A 147 1.99 7.59 14.06
CA THR A 147 1.71 7.93 15.45
C THR A 147 1.45 6.63 16.19
N TYR A 148 2.44 6.20 16.98
CA TYR A 148 2.41 4.94 17.72
C TYR A 148 1.79 5.16 19.11
N HIS A 149 0.74 4.41 19.44
CA HIS A 149 -0.02 4.57 20.66
C HIS A 149 0.34 3.58 21.77
N LEU A 150 1.31 2.71 21.52
CA LEU A 150 1.72 1.69 22.47
C LEU A 150 3.07 2.02 23.11
N ALA A 151 3.31 1.50 24.31
CA ALA A 151 4.61 1.53 24.97
C ALA A 151 5.02 0.06 25.25
N PRO A 152 6.30 -0.26 25.27
CA PRO A 152 7.51 0.50 24.95
C PRO A 152 7.86 0.47 23.46
N GLY A 153 8.85 1.24 23.00
CA GLY A 153 9.30 1.23 21.60
C GLY A 153 9.65 2.60 21.06
N ARG A 154 9.94 3.56 21.95
CA ARG A 154 10.19 4.95 21.57
C ARG A 154 11.34 5.15 20.58
N GLU A 155 12.36 4.29 20.60
CA GLU A 155 13.53 4.42 19.73
C GLU A 155 13.22 4.02 18.28
N THR A 156 12.34 3.05 18.10
CA THR A 156 12.00 2.51 16.78
C THR A 156 10.70 3.08 16.21
N HIS A 157 9.85 3.70 17.05
CA HIS A 157 8.54 4.21 16.66
C HIS A 157 8.48 5.73 16.57
N GLY A 158 7.52 6.25 15.76
CA GLY A 158 7.21 7.66 15.65
C GLY A 158 5.90 8.02 16.32
N TYR A 159 5.73 9.32 16.66
CA TYR A 159 4.61 9.79 17.48
C TYR A 159 3.87 10.99 16.87
N ASN A 160 4.22 11.40 15.64
CA ASN A 160 3.66 12.59 14.98
C ASN A 160 3.40 12.36 13.48
N GLY A 161 3.27 11.11 13.06
CA GLY A 161 2.97 10.76 11.68
C GLY A 161 1.46 10.61 11.41
N PRO A 162 1.06 10.55 10.15
CA PRO A 162 -0.34 10.50 9.76
C PRO A 162 -1.02 9.15 10.04
N LEU A 163 -0.25 8.07 10.21
CA LEU A 163 -0.77 6.72 10.41
C LEU A 163 -0.84 6.40 11.90
N ASN A 164 -2.05 6.25 12.42
CA ASN A 164 -2.25 5.80 13.80
C ASN A 164 -2.04 4.28 13.90
N VAL A 165 -1.16 3.86 14.80
CA VAL A 165 -0.80 2.46 15.03
C VAL A 165 -1.08 2.09 16.48
N SER A 166 -1.96 1.13 16.69
CA SER A 166 -2.34 0.60 18.00
C SER A 166 -2.65 -0.89 17.91
N TYR A 167 -2.85 -1.53 19.05
CA TYR A 167 -3.53 -2.83 19.05
C TYR A 167 -4.99 -2.66 18.63
N SER A 168 -5.60 -3.73 18.13
CA SER A 168 -7.04 -3.75 17.91
C SER A 168 -7.76 -3.65 19.25
N ASP A 169 -8.94 -3.05 19.26
CA ASP A 169 -9.77 -2.98 20.48
C ASP A 169 -10.30 -4.35 20.92
N THR A 170 -10.18 -5.36 20.05
CA THR A 170 -10.60 -6.73 20.35
C THR A 170 -9.36 -7.56 20.71
N PHE A 171 -9.12 -7.73 22.00
CA PHE A 171 -8.08 -8.61 22.48
C PHE A 171 -8.65 -10.03 22.66
N VAL A 172 -8.20 -10.96 21.85
CA VAL A 172 -8.59 -12.36 21.99
C VAL A 172 -7.69 -12.98 23.05
N GLU A 173 -8.29 -13.48 24.15
CA GLU A 173 -7.55 -14.06 25.28
C GLU A 173 -6.55 -15.14 24.85
N VAL A 174 -6.91 -15.96 23.86
CA VAL A 174 -6.02 -16.98 23.28
C VAL A 174 -4.75 -16.35 22.66
N ALA A 175 -4.87 -15.18 22.02
CA ALA A 175 -3.70 -14.50 21.46
C ALA A 175 -2.76 -13.98 22.56
N LYS A 176 -3.33 -13.51 23.69
CA LYS A 176 -2.55 -13.09 24.85
C LYS A 176 -1.81 -14.29 25.46
N GLN A 177 -2.51 -15.39 25.70
CA GLN A 177 -1.92 -16.62 26.23
C GLN A 177 -0.77 -17.12 25.35
N TYR A 178 -0.92 -17.02 24.01
CA TYR A 178 0.17 -17.36 23.09
C TYR A 178 1.40 -16.44 23.29
N LEU A 179 1.19 -15.14 23.43
CA LEU A 179 2.27 -14.18 23.62
C LEU A 179 2.96 -14.33 25.00
N ASP A 180 2.23 -14.80 26.01
CA ASP A 180 2.76 -15.01 27.35
C ASP A 180 3.68 -16.25 27.44
N VAL A 181 3.62 -17.18 26.46
CA VAL A 181 4.43 -18.41 26.42
C VAL A 181 5.46 -18.43 25.27
N ALA A 182 5.45 -17.48 24.37
CA ALA A 182 6.38 -17.37 23.25
C ALA A 182 7.63 -16.58 23.64
#